data_e49d3f407d969c7f7b4d754c8e7067d8
#
_entry.id   e49d3f407d969c7f7b4d754c8e7067d8
#
_cell.length_a   1.000
_cell.length_b   1.000
_cell.length_c   1.000
_cell.angle_alpha   90.00
_cell.angle_beta   90.00
_cell.angle_gamma   90.00
#
_symmetry.space_group_name_H-M   'P 1'
#
loop_
_entity.id
_entity.type
_entity.pdbx_description
1 polymer ?
#
loop_
_entity_poly.entity_id
_entity_poly.type
_entity_poly.pdbx_seq_one_letter_code
_entity_poly.pdbx_strand_id
1 'polypeptide(L)'
;RLPIQFAFTYPKRMETPSHEFMDWKKLSAIKILQPDYKVFRSLKLAYQAGKAGGDMTTVFNAANEEAIKAFIRSEIKFLSIFDVVEEVLDNWDVHDIHSIEDVISADKKARIASASAIQRFKC
;
A
#
# COMPACT_ATOMS: atom_id res chain seq x y z
N ARG A 1 7.28 17.53 -1.21
CA ARG A 1 7.27 18.91 -0.61
C ARG A 1 6.53 19.91 -1.50
N LEU A 2 6.82 19.99 -2.81
CA LEU A 2 6.21 20.97 -3.72
C LEU A 2 4.67 20.94 -3.79
N PRO A 3 3.99 19.76 -3.88
CA PRO A 3 2.53 19.72 -3.86
C PRO A 3 1.93 20.24 -2.56
N ILE A 4 2.57 19.97 -1.42
CA ILE A 4 2.12 20.44 -0.10
C ILE A 4 2.30 21.94 0.00
N GLN A 5 3.45 22.49 -0.43
CA GLN A 5 3.67 23.93 -0.48
C GLN A 5 2.62 24.62 -1.33
N PHE A 6 2.33 24.10 -2.52
CA PHE A 6 1.32 24.66 -3.41
C PHE A 6 -0.09 24.63 -2.80
N ALA A 7 -0.44 23.59 -2.05
CA ALA A 7 -1.72 23.55 -1.34
C ALA A 7 -1.87 24.68 -0.34
N PHE A 8 -0.77 25.03 0.36
CA PHE A 8 -0.78 26.15 1.31
C PHE A 8 -0.74 27.53 0.65
N THR A 9 -0.21 27.65 -0.56
CA THR A 9 0.00 28.94 -1.23
C THR A 9 -0.95 29.18 -2.41
N TYR A 10 -1.87 28.23 -2.63
CA TYR A 10 -2.83 28.30 -3.74
C TYR A 10 -3.52 29.66 -3.82
N PRO A 11 -3.69 30.25 -5.03
CA PRO A 11 -3.31 29.71 -6.34
C PRO A 11 -1.88 30.07 -6.78
N LYS A 12 -1.08 30.70 -5.94
CA LYS A 12 0.28 31.16 -6.27
C LYS A 12 1.31 30.05 -6.04
N ARG A 13 2.23 29.88 -7.01
CA ARG A 13 3.43 29.06 -6.82
C ARG A 13 4.53 29.94 -6.23
N MET A 14 4.92 29.65 -5.00
CA MET A 14 6.00 30.36 -4.32
C MET A 14 7.36 29.75 -4.73
N GLU A 15 8.38 30.58 -4.77
CA GLU A 15 9.75 30.13 -4.93
C GLU A 15 10.21 29.28 -3.74
N THR A 16 11.05 28.29 -4.01
CA THR A 16 11.61 27.40 -2.99
C THR A 16 13.13 27.49 -3.07
N PRO A 17 13.76 28.47 -2.43
CA PRO A 17 15.20 28.76 -2.57
C PRO A 17 16.11 27.58 -2.20
N SER A 18 15.65 26.70 -1.28
CA SER A 18 16.38 25.52 -0.81
C SER A 18 16.15 24.26 -1.65
N HIS A 19 15.44 24.38 -2.78
CA HIS A 19 15.13 23.21 -3.61
C HIS A 19 16.09 23.14 -4.79
N GLU A 20 16.85 22.06 -4.84
CA GLU A 20 17.65 21.73 -6.04
C GLU A 20 16.72 21.21 -7.14
N PHE A 21 16.69 21.93 -8.26
CA PHE A 21 15.99 21.49 -9.45
C PHE A 21 16.76 20.38 -10.16
N MET A 22 16.03 19.51 -10.86
CA MET A 22 16.63 18.48 -11.69
C MET A 22 17.49 19.12 -12.80
N ASP A 23 18.75 18.79 -12.84
CA ASP A 23 19.66 19.19 -13.92
C ASP A 23 19.50 18.25 -15.11
N TRP A 24 18.69 18.68 -16.09
CA TRP A 24 18.42 17.91 -17.29
C TRP A 24 19.68 17.58 -18.12
N LYS A 25 20.75 18.37 -17.98
CA LYS A 25 22.03 18.09 -18.66
C LYS A 25 22.77 16.90 -18.07
N LYS A 26 22.53 16.61 -16.80
CA LYS A 26 23.10 15.43 -16.10
C LYS A 26 22.26 14.18 -16.29
N LEU A 27 21.00 14.33 -16.71
CA LEU A 27 20.09 13.22 -16.93
C LEU A 27 20.27 12.66 -18.34
N SER A 28 21.08 11.59 -18.48
CA SER A 28 21.41 11.00 -19.78
C SER A 28 20.27 10.14 -20.32
N ALA A 29 19.54 9.41 -19.49
CA ALA A 29 18.42 8.55 -19.88
C ALA A 29 17.52 8.18 -18.72
N ILE A 30 16.22 8.00 -19.01
CA ILE A 30 15.24 7.36 -18.09
C ILE A 30 14.83 6.04 -18.74
N LYS A 31 15.09 4.93 -18.05
CA LYS A 31 14.66 3.61 -18.52
C LYS A 31 13.30 3.27 -17.88
N ILE A 32 12.33 2.94 -18.72
CA ILE A 32 11.02 2.45 -18.31
C ILE A 32 10.97 0.96 -18.69
N LEU A 33 10.83 0.10 -17.69
CA LEU A 33 10.82 -1.35 -17.86
C LEU A 33 9.49 -1.92 -17.37
N GLN A 34 9.10 -3.07 -17.91
CA GLN A 34 7.97 -3.83 -17.37
C GLN A 34 8.33 -4.34 -15.96
N PRO A 35 7.43 -4.21 -14.97
CA PRO A 35 7.66 -4.76 -13.64
C PRO A 35 7.69 -6.28 -13.66
N ASP A 36 8.62 -6.87 -12.94
CA ASP A 36 8.64 -8.31 -12.71
C ASP A 36 7.65 -8.68 -11.60
N TYR A 37 6.47 -9.16 -11.97
CA TYR A 37 5.42 -9.55 -11.02
C TYR A 37 5.76 -10.78 -10.17
N LYS A 38 6.80 -11.56 -10.52
CA LYS A 38 7.29 -12.66 -9.67
C LYS A 38 8.09 -12.12 -8.51
N VAL A 39 8.89 -11.09 -8.75
CA VAL A 39 9.68 -10.40 -7.72
C VAL A 39 8.80 -9.44 -6.93
N PHE A 40 7.96 -8.65 -7.61
CA PHE A 40 7.12 -7.63 -7.01
C PHE A 40 5.67 -8.12 -6.85
N ARG A 41 5.49 -9.15 -6.02
CA ARG A 41 4.17 -9.79 -5.76
C ARG A 41 3.11 -8.80 -5.29
N SER A 42 3.50 -7.79 -4.51
CA SER A 42 2.60 -6.74 -4.02
C SER A 42 1.83 -6.02 -5.14
N LEU A 43 2.45 -5.83 -6.32
CA LEU A 43 1.78 -5.23 -7.46
C LEU A 43 0.63 -6.10 -7.97
N LYS A 44 0.86 -7.43 -8.05
CA LYS A 44 -0.20 -8.38 -8.45
C LYS A 44 -1.36 -8.34 -7.47
N LEU A 45 -1.07 -8.40 -6.16
CA LEU A 45 -2.08 -8.35 -5.10
C LEU A 45 -2.88 -7.04 -5.12
N ALA A 46 -2.20 -5.90 -5.32
CA ALA A 46 -2.87 -4.61 -5.44
C ALA A 46 -3.81 -4.54 -6.66
N TYR A 47 -3.39 -5.09 -7.82
CA TYR A 47 -4.25 -5.18 -9.00
C TYR A 47 -5.43 -6.12 -8.79
N GLN A 48 -5.25 -7.25 -8.09
CA GLN A 48 -6.32 -8.17 -7.73
C GLN A 48 -7.36 -7.47 -6.85
N ALA A 49 -6.92 -6.80 -5.78
CA ALA A 49 -7.80 -6.05 -4.89
C ALA A 49 -8.55 -4.94 -5.62
N GLY A 50 -7.86 -4.16 -6.48
CA GLY A 50 -8.50 -3.10 -7.26
C GLY A 50 -9.52 -3.60 -8.28
N LYS A 51 -9.30 -4.78 -8.87
CA LYS A 51 -10.25 -5.40 -9.82
C LYS A 51 -11.45 -6.04 -9.12
N ALA A 52 -11.26 -6.62 -7.94
CA ALA A 52 -12.33 -7.19 -7.15
C ALA A 52 -13.33 -6.13 -6.71
N GLY A 53 -12.85 -4.91 -6.41
CA GLY A 53 -13.72 -3.81 -5.98
C GLY A 53 -14.22 -3.98 -4.55
N GLY A 54 -15.38 -3.38 -4.26
CA GLY A 54 -15.98 -3.43 -2.95
C GLY A 54 -15.03 -3.02 -1.82
N ASP A 55 -15.03 -3.78 -0.74
CA ASP A 55 -14.17 -3.56 0.42
C ASP A 55 -12.74 -4.09 0.25
N MET A 56 -12.43 -4.81 -0.84
CA MET A 56 -11.15 -5.49 -1.04
C MET A 56 -9.94 -4.56 -1.00
N THR A 57 -10.07 -3.32 -1.47
CA THR A 57 -8.98 -2.32 -1.39
C THR A 57 -8.70 -1.87 0.04
N THR A 58 -9.75 -1.77 0.87
CA THR A 58 -9.65 -1.50 2.30
C THR A 58 -8.96 -2.65 3.02
N VAL A 59 -9.34 -3.88 2.68
CA VAL A 59 -8.75 -5.11 3.23
C VAL A 59 -7.27 -5.23 2.88
N PHE A 60 -6.91 -5.00 1.61
CA PHE A 60 -5.52 -4.96 1.17
C PHE A 60 -4.69 -3.96 1.98
N ASN A 61 -5.20 -2.73 2.15
CA ASN A 61 -4.51 -1.69 2.91
C ASN A 61 -4.32 -2.08 4.37
N ALA A 62 -5.39 -2.55 5.04
CA ALA A 62 -5.36 -2.93 6.45
C ALA A 62 -4.40 -4.11 6.69
N ALA A 63 -4.43 -5.14 5.82
CA ALA A 63 -3.54 -6.28 5.91
C ALA A 63 -2.07 -5.88 5.71
N ASN A 64 -1.79 -5.02 4.73
CA ASN A 64 -0.44 -4.52 4.49
C ASN A 64 0.09 -3.71 5.68
N GLU A 65 -0.71 -2.83 6.27
CA GLU A 65 -0.31 -2.05 7.45
C GLU A 65 0.02 -2.95 8.65
N GLU A 66 -0.81 -3.97 8.94
CA GLU A 66 -0.55 -4.88 10.07
C GLU A 66 0.69 -5.75 9.81
N ALA A 67 0.87 -6.25 8.59
CA ALA A 67 2.05 -7.01 8.23
C ALA A 67 3.34 -6.17 8.32
N ILE A 68 3.31 -4.91 7.87
CA ILE A 68 4.45 -3.97 8.02
C ILE A 68 4.76 -3.73 9.49
N LYS A 69 3.74 -3.52 10.35
CA LYS A 69 3.95 -3.35 11.79
C LYS A 69 4.61 -4.58 12.41
N ALA A 70 4.17 -5.78 12.04
CA ALA A 70 4.76 -7.03 12.51
C ALA A 70 6.23 -7.18 12.05
N PHE A 71 6.54 -6.81 10.80
CA PHE A 71 7.90 -6.79 10.28
C PHE A 71 8.80 -5.80 11.04
N ILE A 72 8.33 -4.58 11.30
CA ILE A 72 9.08 -3.56 12.06
C ILE A 72 9.39 -4.06 13.48
N ARG A 73 8.47 -4.82 14.10
CA ARG A 73 8.68 -5.47 15.40
C ARG A 73 9.52 -6.75 15.33
N SER A 74 10.04 -7.09 14.15
CA SER A 74 10.81 -8.31 13.89
C SER A 74 10.05 -9.61 14.21
N GLU A 75 8.73 -9.60 14.14
CA GLU A 75 7.88 -10.77 14.35
C GLU A 75 7.79 -11.67 13.10
N ILE A 76 7.93 -11.08 11.92
CA ILE A 76 7.92 -11.76 10.61
C ILE A 76 9.06 -11.28 9.73
N LYS A 77 9.41 -12.06 8.70
CA LYS A 77 10.40 -11.68 7.68
C LYS A 77 9.81 -10.70 6.66
N PHE A 78 10.69 -9.97 5.96
CA PHE A 78 10.24 -9.00 4.92
C PHE A 78 9.34 -9.63 3.86
N LEU A 79 9.69 -10.79 3.33
CA LEU A 79 8.88 -11.44 2.30
C LEU A 79 7.54 -11.97 2.84
N SER A 80 7.46 -12.28 4.13
CA SER A 80 6.22 -12.71 4.77
C SER A 80 5.15 -11.60 4.82
N ILE A 81 5.51 -10.33 4.61
CA ILE A 81 4.54 -9.25 4.42
C ILE A 81 3.56 -9.62 3.30
N PHE A 82 4.09 -10.10 2.17
CA PHE A 82 3.26 -10.46 1.01
C PHE A 82 2.45 -11.73 1.26
N ASP A 83 3.01 -12.69 2.00
CA ASP A 83 2.32 -13.92 2.36
C ASP A 83 1.11 -13.64 3.25
N VAL A 84 1.26 -12.76 4.25
CA VAL A 84 0.15 -12.32 5.12
C VAL A 84 -0.94 -11.62 4.32
N VAL A 85 -0.57 -10.68 3.44
CA VAL A 85 -1.53 -9.95 2.61
C VAL A 85 -2.27 -10.89 1.67
N GLU A 86 -1.56 -11.79 0.96
CA GLU A 86 -2.14 -12.75 0.04
C GLU A 86 -3.13 -13.66 0.78
N GLU A 87 -2.74 -14.19 1.95
CA GLU A 87 -3.62 -15.06 2.74
C GLU A 87 -4.90 -14.36 3.19
N VAL A 88 -4.82 -13.10 3.60
CA VAL A 88 -6.00 -12.35 4.01
C VAL A 88 -6.92 -12.08 2.82
N LEU A 89 -6.37 -11.71 1.66
CA LEU A 89 -7.17 -11.46 0.45
C LEU A 89 -7.83 -12.74 -0.08
N ASP A 90 -7.12 -13.86 -0.09
CA ASP A 90 -7.62 -15.13 -0.61
C ASP A 90 -8.75 -15.73 0.24
N ASN A 91 -8.79 -15.39 1.53
CA ASN A 91 -9.83 -15.85 2.47
C ASN A 91 -10.91 -14.80 2.76
N TRP A 92 -10.97 -13.72 1.97
CA TRP A 92 -11.91 -12.64 2.18
C TRP A 92 -13.12 -12.74 1.24
N ASP A 93 -14.29 -12.69 1.81
CA ASP A 93 -15.54 -12.53 1.05
C ASP A 93 -15.74 -11.05 0.74
N VAL A 94 -15.80 -10.70 -0.54
CA VAL A 94 -15.93 -9.31 -1.01
C VAL A 94 -17.35 -8.79 -0.74
N HIS A 95 -17.45 -7.61 -0.15
CA HIS A 95 -18.71 -6.95 0.12
C HIS A 95 -18.74 -5.56 -0.53
N ASP A 96 -19.93 -5.15 -0.97
CA ASP A 96 -20.13 -3.79 -1.47
C ASP A 96 -20.02 -2.77 -0.34
N ILE A 97 -19.49 -1.59 -0.66
CA ILE A 97 -19.35 -0.45 0.26
C ILE A 97 -20.39 0.61 -0.11
N HIS A 98 -21.22 0.96 0.84
CA HIS A 98 -22.28 1.97 0.66
C HIS A 98 -22.11 3.15 1.63
N SER A 99 -21.30 3.02 2.66
CA SER A 99 -21.09 4.03 3.71
C SER A 99 -19.66 4.05 4.23
N ILE A 100 -19.29 5.10 4.95
CA ILE A 100 -18.00 5.19 5.66
C ILE A 100 -17.92 4.12 6.76
N GLU A 101 -19.02 3.83 7.39
CA GLU A 101 -19.17 2.81 8.42
C GLU A 101 -18.81 1.42 7.89
N ASP A 102 -19.19 1.10 6.65
CA ASP A 102 -18.81 -0.16 5.99
C ASP A 102 -17.28 -0.25 5.82
N VAL A 103 -16.64 0.84 5.38
CA VAL A 103 -15.18 0.92 5.26
C VAL A 103 -14.49 0.67 6.61
N ILE A 104 -14.96 1.35 7.67
CA ILE A 104 -14.42 1.20 9.02
C ILE A 104 -14.62 -0.23 9.55
N SER A 105 -15.76 -0.83 9.25
CA SER A 105 -16.06 -2.21 9.64
C SER A 105 -15.15 -3.21 8.92
N ALA A 106 -14.97 -3.05 7.61
CA ALA A 106 -14.07 -3.88 6.80
C ALA A 106 -12.62 -3.76 7.28
N ASP A 107 -12.13 -2.54 7.53
CA ASP A 107 -10.78 -2.29 8.07
C ASP A 107 -10.56 -3.04 9.38
N LYS A 108 -11.49 -2.91 10.34
CA LYS A 108 -11.39 -3.59 11.64
C LYS A 108 -11.34 -5.11 11.49
N LYS A 109 -12.23 -5.69 10.67
CA LYS A 109 -12.26 -7.14 10.41
C LYS A 109 -10.98 -7.62 9.76
N ALA A 110 -10.47 -6.87 8.76
CA ALA A 110 -9.24 -7.19 8.05
C ALA A 110 -8.01 -7.17 8.99
N ARG A 111 -7.94 -6.23 9.93
CA ARG A 111 -6.88 -6.19 10.94
C ARG A 111 -6.92 -7.41 11.86
N ILE A 112 -8.10 -7.87 12.26
CA ILE A 112 -8.25 -9.10 13.06
C ILE A 112 -7.80 -10.32 12.25
N ALA A 113 -8.23 -10.45 10.99
CA ALA A 113 -7.80 -11.52 10.11
C ALA A 113 -6.27 -11.51 9.90
N SER A 114 -5.70 -10.32 9.71
CA SER A 114 -4.25 -10.14 9.56
C SER A 114 -3.47 -10.56 10.80
N ALA A 115 -3.97 -10.23 11.99
CA ALA A 115 -3.34 -10.65 13.24
C ALA A 115 -3.30 -12.19 13.35
N SER A 116 -4.35 -12.88 12.90
CA SER A 116 -4.40 -14.34 12.85
C SER A 116 -3.43 -14.92 11.80
N ALA A 117 -3.35 -14.30 10.61
CA ALA A 117 -2.42 -14.70 9.57
C ALA A 117 -0.95 -14.52 10.01
N ILE A 118 -0.62 -13.40 10.64
CA ILE A 118 0.72 -13.11 11.15
C ILE A 118 1.24 -14.22 12.07
N GLN A 119 0.38 -14.85 12.91
CA GLN A 119 0.82 -15.92 13.80
C GLN A 119 1.40 -17.14 13.05
N ARG A 120 0.93 -17.39 11.81
CA ARG A 120 1.41 -18.50 10.98
C ARG A 120 2.77 -18.24 10.33
N PHE A 121 3.15 -16.97 10.20
CA PHE A 121 4.41 -16.54 9.55
C PHE A 121 5.45 -16.00 10.56
N LYS A 122 5.22 -16.17 11.86
CA LYS A 122 6.21 -15.77 12.88
C LYS A 122 7.52 -16.51 12.71
N CYS A 123 8.62 -15.75 12.98
CA CYS A 123 9.98 -16.30 12.97
C CYS A 123 10.26 -17.14 14.22
#